data_0da781c4428becadca6d657f8c92092c
#
_entry.id   0da781c4428becadca6d657f8c92092c
#
_cell.length_a   1.000
_cell.length_b   1.000
_cell.length_c   1.000
_cell.angle_alpha   90.00
_cell.angle_beta   90.00
_cell.angle_gamma   90.00
#
_symmetry.space_group_name_H-M   'P 1'
#
loop_
_entity.id
_entity.type
_entity.pdbx_description
1 polymer ?
#
loop_
_entity_poly.entity_id
_entity_poly.type
_entity_poly.pdbx_seq_one_letter_code
_entity_poly.pdbx_strand_id
1 'polypeptide(L)'
;LKTITHPTGPVAAVVWALAEQQAAQGARCSGADLLGALVVGMEVECRLSNAIVNHGRGAHLGWYMTGLTGGIGAAIAGARLLGMSEDQAVMAMSLAAAQSGGFRATHGSMGTAFVPAMAARNGLAALRLAQAGFTCTEHAIDGNNGLLAVLSPNCDAALALDGLGQTYEILDNALKPYPCGIVIHPAIDACMALALQLKNPLEEVASLSLWVHGD
;
A
#
# COMPACT_ATOMS: atom_id res chain seq x y z
N LEU A 1 9.00 11.83 -0.24
CA LEU A 1 8.08 10.92 -0.90
C LEU A 1 6.70 11.53 -0.91
N LYS A 2 6.02 11.53 -2.06
CA LYS A 2 4.67 12.08 -2.21
C LYS A 2 3.64 11.18 -1.49
N THR A 3 3.80 9.87 -1.61
CA THR A 3 3.01 8.87 -0.88
C THR A 3 3.85 8.22 0.21
N ILE A 4 3.22 7.84 1.32
CA ILE A 4 3.87 7.13 2.45
C ILE A 4 3.32 5.71 2.60
N THR A 5 2.90 5.09 1.50
CA THR A 5 2.40 3.71 1.43
C THR A 5 3.43 2.76 0.82
N HIS A 6 3.21 1.46 0.98
CA HIS A 6 4.02 0.37 0.40
C HIS A 6 3.11 -0.48 -0.52
N PRO A 7 2.75 0.02 -1.72
CA PRO A 7 1.64 -0.53 -2.49
C PRO A 7 1.89 -1.94 -3.03
N THR A 8 3.15 -2.29 -3.27
CA THR A 8 3.49 -3.60 -3.87
C THR A 8 3.10 -4.76 -2.97
N GLY A 9 3.29 -4.65 -1.64
CA GLY A 9 3.10 -5.77 -0.72
C GLY A 9 1.69 -6.38 -0.78
N PRO A 10 0.64 -5.64 -0.42
CA PRO A 10 -0.73 -6.14 -0.42
C PRO A 10 -1.21 -6.52 -1.82
N VAL A 11 -0.95 -5.66 -2.81
CA VAL A 11 -1.45 -5.83 -4.17
C VAL A 11 -0.83 -7.04 -4.86
N ALA A 12 0.51 -7.17 -4.82
CA ALA A 12 1.20 -8.27 -5.46
C ALA A 12 0.83 -9.63 -4.83
N ALA A 13 0.68 -9.68 -3.51
CA ALA A 13 0.29 -10.91 -2.82
C ALA A 13 -1.06 -11.45 -3.32
N VAL A 14 -2.06 -10.57 -3.49
CA VAL A 14 -3.38 -10.97 -3.99
C VAL A 14 -3.36 -11.31 -5.47
N VAL A 15 -2.73 -10.48 -6.30
CA VAL A 15 -2.66 -10.72 -7.75
C VAL A 15 -1.95 -12.03 -8.04
N TRP A 16 -0.84 -12.32 -7.36
CA TRP A 16 -0.08 -13.56 -7.54
C TRP A 16 -0.89 -14.79 -7.13
N ALA A 17 -1.49 -14.76 -5.93
CA ALA A 17 -2.33 -15.86 -5.45
C ALA A 17 -3.51 -16.17 -6.38
N LEU A 18 -4.13 -15.14 -6.95
CA LEU A 18 -5.23 -15.30 -7.91
C LEU A 18 -4.74 -15.87 -9.24
N ALA A 19 -3.59 -15.43 -9.75
CA ALA A 19 -3.01 -15.94 -10.98
C ALA A 19 -2.63 -17.42 -10.83
N GLU A 20 -2.03 -17.82 -9.71
CA GLU A 20 -1.73 -19.23 -9.41
C GLU A 20 -3.01 -20.07 -9.31
N GLN A 21 -4.04 -19.54 -8.67
CA GLN A 21 -5.34 -20.21 -8.60
C GLN A 21 -5.97 -20.41 -9.99
N GLN A 22 -5.96 -19.37 -10.84
CA GLN A 22 -6.44 -19.48 -12.22
C GLN A 22 -5.66 -20.54 -13.00
N ALA A 23 -4.33 -20.55 -12.89
CA ALA A 23 -3.48 -21.53 -13.52
C ALA A 23 -3.79 -22.96 -13.06
N ALA A 24 -4.00 -23.16 -11.75
CA ALA A 24 -4.39 -24.46 -11.19
C ALA A 24 -5.78 -24.94 -11.68
N GLN A 25 -6.64 -24.02 -12.07
CA GLN A 25 -7.96 -24.30 -12.67
C GLN A 25 -7.92 -24.44 -14.21
N GLY A 26 -6.73 -24.37 -14.81
CA GLY A 26 -6.54 -24.46 -16.26
C GLY A 26 -6.87 -23.18 -17.03
N ALA A 27 -7.16 -22.08 -16.32
CA ALA A 27 -7.35 -20.78 -16.93
C ALA A 27 -5.99 -20.12 -17.25
N ARG A 28 -5.96 -19.30 -18.32
CA ARG A 28 -4.74 -18.59 -18.69
C ARG A 28 -4.80 -17.14 -18.20
N CYS A 29 -3.79 -16.73 -17.48
CA CYS A 29 -3.49 -15.34 -17.13
C CYS A 29 -2.24 -14.93 -17.91
N SER A 30 -2.32 -13.90 -18.74
CA SER A 30 -1.14 -13.39 -19.42
C SER A 30 -0.31 -12.49 -18.50
N GLY A 31 0.99 -12.33 -18.81
CA GLY A 31 1.83 -11.38 -18.10
C GLY A 31 1.32 -9.94 -18.20
N ALA A 32 0.65 -9.58 -19.31
CA ALA A 32 0.04 -8.27 -19.48
C ALA A 32 -1.17 -8.08 -18.55
N ASP A 33 -2.02 -9.09 -18.36
CA ASP A 33 -3.15 -9.03 -17.42
C ASP A 33 -2.65 -8.86 -15.99
N LEU A 34 -1.63 -9.64 -15.62
CA LEU A 34 -1.01 -9.58 -14.30
C LEU A 34 -0.40 -8.19 -14.03
N LEU A 35 0.39 -7.65 -14.96
CA LEU A 35 0.99 -6.31 -14.85
C LEU A 35 -0.10 -5.24 -14.82
N GLY A 36 -1.13 -5.33 -15.65
CA GLY A 36 -2.25 -4.39 -15.65
C GLY A 36 -3.00 -4.38 -14.31
N ALA A 37 -3.22 -5.54 -13.71
CA ALA A 37 -3.83 -5.64 -12.37
C ALA A 37 -2.94 -5.03 -11.28
N LEU A 38 -1.63 -5.30 -11.31
CA LEU A 38 -0.66 -4.71 -10.38
C LEU A 38 -0.67 -3.18 -10.47
N VAL A 39 -0.59 -2.63 -11.69
CA VAL A 39 -0.59 -1.17 -11.90
C VAL A 39 -1.86 -0.54 -11.35
N VAL A 40 -3.03 -1.08 -11.68
CA VAL A 40 -4.32 -0.54 -11.21
C VAL A 40 -4.41 -0.55 -9.68
N GLY A 41 -4.07 -1.67 -9.05
CA GLY A 41 -4.15 -1.78 -7.58
C GLY A 41 -3.19 -0.85 -6.86
N MET A 42 -1.93 -0.79 -7.31
CA MET A 42 -0.93 0.09 -6.73
C MET A 42 -1.27 1.57 -6.94
N GLU A 43 -1.80 1.92 -8.11
CA GLU A 43 -2.25 3.27 -8.41
C GLU A 43 -3.38 3.71 -7.48
N VAL A 44 -4.42 2.88 -7.29
CA VAL A 44 -5.53 3.17 -6.37
C VAL A 44 -5.02 3.33 -4.94
N GLU A 45 -4.11 2.47 -4.49
CA GLU A 45 -3.52 2.57 -3.15
C GLU A 45 -2.76 3.89 -2.96
N CYS A 46 -1.94 4.30 -3.94
CA CYS A 46 -1.18 5.55 -3.90
C CYS A 46 -2.11 6.77 -3.88
N ARG A 47 -3.13 6.81 -4.74
CA ARG A 47 -4.10 7.91 -4.83
C ARG A 47 -4.91 8.07 -3.56
N LEU A 48 -5.43 6.98 -2.99
CA LEU A 48 -6.15 7.02 -1.72
C LEU A 48 -5.23 7.47 -0.58
N SER A 49 -3.97 7.01 -0.57
CA SER A 49 -2.98 7.48 0.41
C SER A 49 -2.76 8.99 0.34
N ASN A 50 -2.67 9.55 -0.88
CA ASN A 50 -2.54 10.99 -1.09
C ASN A 50 -3.78 11.76 -0.57
N ALA A 51 -4.98 11.25 -0.85
CA ALA A 51 -6.24 11.81 -0.37
C ALA A 51 -6.31 11.83 1.18
N ILE A 52 -5.85 10.75 1.82
CA ILE A 52 -5.84 10.61 3.28
C ILE A 52 -4.80 11.54 3.91
N VAL A 53 -3.59 11.59 3.36
CA VAL A 53 -2.48 12.41 3.89
C VAL A 53 -2.69 13.89 3.62
N ASN A 54 -3.28 14.24 2.49
CA ASN A 54 -3.55 15.62 2.05
C ASN A 54 -2.40 16.58 2.36
N HIS A 55 -1.21 16.29 1.81
CA HIS A 55 0.00 17.09 2.01
C HIS A 55 0.36 17.31 3.50
N GLY A 56 0.07 16.35 4.36
CA GLY A 56 0.32 16.39 5.81
C GLY A 56 -0.78 17.07 6.62
N ARG A 57 -1.87 17.50 5.98
CA ARG A 57 -3.03 18.14 6.67
C ARG A 57 -4.18 17.18 6.95
N GLY A 58 -4.15 15.98 6.38
CA GLY A 58 -5.22 14.99 6.44
C GLY A 58 -5.27 14.20 7.74
N ALA A 59 -5.30 12.88 7.65
CA ALA A 59 -5.35 11.98 8.80
C ALA A 59 -4.06 11.99 9.61
N HIS A 60 -4.17 11.64 10.89
CA HIS A 60 -3.02 11.54 11.78
C HIS A 60 -1.97 10.55 11.27
N LEU A 61 -0.69 10.95 11.26
CA LEU A 61 0.42 10.15 10.75
C LEU A 61 0.74 8.89 11.59
N GLY A 62 0.06 8.68 12.70
CA GLY A 62 0.08 7.42 13.45
C GLY A 62 -0.62 6.26 12.75
N TRP A 63 -1.44 6.54 11.75
CA TRP A 63 -2.00 5.51 10.90
C TRP A 63 -0.93 4.90 9.99
N TYR A 64 -0.99 3.58 9.83
CA TYR A 64 -0.14 2.88 8.86
C TYR A 64 -0.85 2.89 7.48
N MET A 65 -0.45 3.79 6.58
CA MET A 65 -1.17 4.02 5.33
C MET A 65 -1.38 2.74 4.51
N THR A 66 -0.38 1.88 4.41
CA THR A 66 -0.52 0.57 3.74
C THR A 66 -1.63 -0.30 4.35
N GLY A 67 -1.86 -0.20 5.66
CA GLY A 67 -2.96 -0.89 6.33
C GLY A 67 -4.33 -0.29 6.00
N LEU A 68 -4.39 1.03 5.80
CA LEU A 68 -5.62 1.72 5.43
C LEU A 68 -6.02 1.48 3.97
N THR A 69 -5.07 1.57 3.04
CA THR A 69 -5.34 1.62 1.60
C THR A 69 -5.00 0.34 0.85
N GLY A 70 -4.09 -0.48 1.41
CA GLY A 70 -3.58 -1.68 0.72
C GLY A 70 -4.63 -2.76 0.47
N GLY A 71 -5.61 -2.90 1.36
CA GLY A 71 -6.74 -3.82 1.14
C GLY A 71 -7.62 -3.39 -0.02
N ILE A 72 -7.83 -2.09 -0.16
CA ILE A 72 -8.63 -1.50 -1.25
C ILE A 72 -7.89 -1.68 -2.58
N GLY A 73 -6.58 -1.35 -2.62
CA GLY A 73 -5.74 -1.58 -3.79
C GLY A 73 -5.69 -3.06 -4.21
N ALA A 74 -5.55 -3.97 -3.24
CA ALA A 74 -5.55 -5.40 -3.49
C ALA A 74 -6.90 -5.92 -4.02
N ALA A 75 -8.02 -5.40 -3.50
CA ALA A 75 -9.36 -5.78 -3.96
C ALA A 75 -9.60 -5.36 -5.41
N ILE A 76 -9.27 -4.13 -5.78
CA ILE A 76 -9.46 -3.65 -7.15
C ILE A 76 -8.50 -4.30 -8.15
N ALA A 77 -7.26 -4.59 -7.73
CA ALA A 77 -6.33 -5.37 -8.54
C ALA A 77 -6.90 -6.76 -8.87
N GLY A 78 -7.43 -7.44 -7.85
CA GLY A 78 -8.07 -8.73 -8.02
C GLY A 78 -9.31 -8.65 -8.91
N ALA A 79 -10.15 -7.63 -8.73
CA ALA A 79 -11.33 -7.41 -9.56
C ALA A 79 -10.95 -7.21 -11.04
N ARG A 80 -9.91 -6.42 -11.31
CA ARG A 80 -9.36 -6.23 -12.66
C ARG A 80 -8.83 -7.52 -13.26
N LEU A 81 -8.07 -8.32 -12.49
CA LEU A 81 -7.50 -9.60 -12.95
C LEU A 81 -8.58 -10.63 -13.29
N LEU A 82 -9.65 -10.65 -12.50
CA LEU A 82 -10.75 -11.60 -12.65
C LEU A 82 -11.84 -11.14 -13.65
N GLY A 83 -11.71 -9.94 -14.22
CA GLY A 83 -12.69 -9.36 -15.15
C GLY A 83 -14.05 -9.15 -14.51
N MET A 84 -14.09 -8.75 -13.23
CA MET A 84 -15.34 -8.47 -12.52
C MET A 84 -16.04 -7.24 -13.11
N SER A 85 -17.37 -7.15 -12.95
CA SER A 85 -18.13 -5.97 -13.34
C SER A 85 -17.76 -4.76 -12.48
N GLU A 86 -18.08 -3.56 -12.95
CA GLU A 86 -17.87 -2.31 -12.22
C GLU A 86 -18.59 -2.35 -10.88
N ASP A 87 -19.85 -2.76 -10.82
CA ASP A 87 -20.61 -2.91 -9.57
C ASP A 87 -19.92 -3.84 -8.58
N GLN A 88 -19.45 -4.99 -9.05
CA GLN A 88 -18.71 -5.93 -8.19
C GLN A 88 -17.38 -5.35 -7.70
N ALA A 89 -16.68 -4.58 -8.55
CA ALA A 89 -15.44 -3.92 -8.17
C ALA A 89 -15.70 -2.84 -7.10
N VAL A 90 -16.75 -2.04 -7.24
CA VAL A 90 -17.19 -1.07 -6.24
C VAL A 90 -17.52 -1.75 -4.91
N MET A 91 -18.27 -2.86 -4.93
CA MET A 91 -18.57 -3.62 -3.72
C MET A 91 -17.29 -4.16 -3.05
N ALA A 92 -16.35 -4.69 -3.85
CA ALA A 92 -15.08 -5.18 -3.34
C ALA A 92 -14.24 -4.07 -2.68
N MET A 93 -14.16 -2.89 -3.30
CA MET A 93 -13.50 -1.72 -2.73
C MET A 93 -14.15 -1.28 -1.41
N SER A 94 -15.46 -1.20 -1.38
CA SER A 94 -16.23 -0.78 -0.21
C SER A 94 -16.10 -1.75 0.96
N LEU A 95 -16.17 -3.05 0.70
CA LEU A 95 -15.95 -4.10 1.70
C LEU A 95 -14.50 -4.10 2.21
N ALA A 96 -13.53 -3.79 1.37
CA ALA A 96 -12.13 -3.63 1.78
C ALA A 96 -11.95 -2.38 2.64
N ALA A 97 -12.57 -1.26 2.28
CA ALA A 97 -12.53 -0.01 3.04
C ALA A 97 -13.10 -0.20 4.46
N ALA A 98 -14.17 -0.97 4.62
CA ALA A 98 -14.75 -1.29 5.93
C ALA A 98 -13.81 -2.10 6.85
N GLN A 99 -12.73 -2.66 6.31
CA GLN A 99 -11.71 -3.44 7.04
C GLN A 99 -10.37 -2.69 7.16
N SER A 100 -10.33 -1.41 6.78
CA SER A 100 -9.11 -0.59 6.83
C SER A 100 -8.63 -0.39 8.26
N GLY A 101 -7.32 -0.47 8.48
CA GLY A 101 -6.74 -0.27 9.81
C GLY A 101 -5.24 -0.52 9.85
N GLY A 102 -4.67 -0.34 11.03
CA GLY A 102 -3.26 -0.52 11.30
C GLY A 102 -2.57 0.75 11.80
N PHE A 103 -1.60 0.56 12.71
CA PHE A 103 -0.92 1.66 13.40
C PHE A 103 0.58 1.60 13.16
N ARG A 104 1.22 2.75 12.99
CA ARG A 104 2.68 2.87 12.91
C ARG A 104 3.39 2.45 14.20
N ALA A 105 2.68 2.43 15.32
CA ALA A 105 3.20 1.89 16.57
C ALA A 105 3.67 0.43 16.48
N THR A 106 3.25 -0.31 15.45
CA THR A 106 3.74 -1.68 15.17
C THR A 106 5.13 -1.71 14.53
N HIS A 107 5.65 -0.56 14.06
CA HIS A 107 6.97 -0.49 13.41
C HIS A 107 8.08 -0.90 14.38
N GLY A 108 9.13 -1.52 13.85
CA GLY A 108 10.22 -2.08 14.66
C GLY A 108 9.91 -3.42 15.28
N SER A 109 8.71 -3.97 15.09
CA SER A 109 8.32 -5.31 15.54
C SER A 109 7.92 -6.21 14.36
N MET A 110 7.63 -7.47 14.62
CA MET A 110 7.03 -8.38 13.63
C MET A 110 5.68 -7.87 13.09
N GLY A 111 4.98 -7.03 13.87
CA GLY A 111 3.75 -6.35 13.46
C GLY A 111 3.91 -5.43 12.25
N THR A 112 5.12 -4.96 11.96
CA THR A 112 5.40 -4.17 10.76
C THR A 112 5.03 -4.90 9.47
N ALA A 113 5.36 -6.18 9.36
CA ALA A 113 5.02 -7.01 8.21
C ALA A 113 3.59 -7.56 8.28
N PHE A 114 3.05 -7.73 9.49
CA PHE A 114 1.70 -8.25 9.72
C PHE A 114 0.62 -7.32 9.16
N VAL A 115 0.76 -6.00 9.30
CA VAL A 115 -0.26 -5.04 8.83
C VAL A 115 -0.46 -5.09 7.30
N PRO A 116 0.58 -5.04 6.44
CA PRO A 116 0.42 -5.24 5.00
C PRO A 116 -0.17 -6.61 4.63
N ALA A 117 0.21 -7.67 5.35
CA ALA A 117 -0.35 -9.00 5.13
C ALA A 117 -1.84 -9.07 5.47
N MET A 118 -2.25 -8.41 6.56
CA MET A 118 -3.66 -8.23 6.92
C MET A 118 -4.42 -7.47 5.83
N ALA A 119 -3.85 -6.39 5.29
CA ALA A 119 -4.45 -5.63 4.21
C ALA A 119 -4.68 -6.52 2.97
N ALA A 120 -3.68 -7.31 2.56
CA ALA A 120 -3.83 -8.27 1.46
C ALA A 120 -4.95 -9.28 1.71
N ARG A 121 -4.96 -9.90 2.90
CA ARG A 121 -6.01 -10.84 3.30
C ARG A 121 -7.40 -10.21 3.25
N ASN A 122 -7.55 -9.02 3.79
CA ASN A 122 -8.81 -8.30 3.84
C ASN A 122 -9.29 -7.91 2.43
N GLY A 123 -8.38 -7.47 1.55
CA GLY A 123 -8.68 -7.20 0.14
C GLY A 123 -9.15 -8.44 -0.61
N LEU A 124 -8.46 -9.58 -0.43
CA LEU A 124 -8.87 -10.85 -1.03
C LEU A 124 -10.23 -11.32 -0.49
N ALA A 125 -10.48 -11.20 0.80
CA ALA A 125 -11.77 -11.55 1.41
C ALA A 125 -12.90 -10.67 0.86
N ALA A 126 -12.70 -9.36 0.79
CA ALA A 126 -13.65 -8.41 0.21
C ALA A 126 -13.97 -8.74 -1.26
N LEU A 127 -12.95 -9.04 -2.05
CA LEU A 127 -13.09 -9.48 -3.44
C LEU A 127 -13.97 -10.74 -3.55
N ARG A 128 -13.72 -11.75 -2.73
CA ARG A 128 -14.47 -13.02 -2.76
C ARG A 128 -15.92 -12.83 -2.31
N LEU A 129 -16.16 -12.00 -1.32
CA LEU A 129 -17.51 -11.65 -0.89
C LEU A 129 -18.29 -10.95 -2.01
N ALA A 130 -17.67 -9.96 -2.67
CA ALA A 130 -18.28 -9.26 -3.80
C ALA A 130 -18.58 -10.22 -4.98
N GLN A 131 -17.66 -11.15 -5.30
CA GLN A 131 -17.92 -12.21 -6.29
C GLN A 131 -19.12 -13.08 -5.93
N ALA A 132 -19.32 -13.35 -4.65
CA ALA A 132 -20.45 -14.14 -4.14
C ALA A 132 -21.76 -13.32 -4.06
N GLY A 133 -21.76 -12.06 -4.50
CA GLY A 133 -22.95 -11.19 -4.47
C GLY A 133 -23.20 -10.50 -3.13
N PHE A 134 -22.20 -10.48 -2.24
CA PHE A 134 -22.32 -9.70 -1.02
C PHE A 134 -22.24 -8.21 -1.32
N THR A 135 -23.19 -7.43 -0.78
CA THR A 135 -23.33 -6.00 -1.06
C THR A 135 -22.82 -5.13 0.09
N CYS A 136 -22.39 -3.93 -0.24
CA CYS A 136 -22.01 -2.87 0.67
C CYS A 136 -22.58 -1.54 0.14
N THR A 137 -22.39 -0.46 0.87
CA THR A 137 -22.66 0.88 0.34
C THR A 137 -21.63 1.25 -0.74
N GLU A 138 -22.03 1.96 -1.78
CA GLU A 138 -21.12 2.50 -2.79
C GLU A 138 -20.26 3.65 -2.25
N HIS A 139 -20.64 4.23 -1.11
CA HIS A 139 -20.02 5.40 -0.49
C HIS A 139 -19.18 5.06 0.76
N ALA A 140 -18.63 3.84 0.83
CA ALA A 140 -17.81 3.46 1.98
C ALA A 140 -16.49 4.24 2.08
N ILE A 141 -16.00 4.83 0.98
CA ILE A 141 -14.75 5.61 0.96
C ILE A 141 -15.05 7.11 1.09
N ASP A 142 -15.91 7.66 0.25
CA ASP A 142 -16.12 9.10 0.04
C ASP A 142 -17.37 9.67 0.72
N GLY A 143 -18.24 8.82 1.24
CA GLY A 143 -19.48 9.26 1.89
C GLY A 143 -19.25 10.02 3.20
N ASN A 144 -20.27 10.70 3.69
CA ASN A 144 -20.22 11.52 4.92
C ASN A 144 -19.78 10.73 6.17
N ASN A 145 -20.00 9.42 6.21
CA ASN A 145 -19.54 8.50 7.24
C ASN A 145 -18.58 7.45 6.65
N GLY A 146 -18.00 7.72 5.49
CA GLY A 146 -17.03 6.87 4.81
C GLY A 146 -15.62 7.00 5.39
N LEU A 147 -14.71 6.18 4.87
CA LEU A 147 -13.34 6.07 5.36
C LEU A 147 -12.65 7.44 5.49
N LEU A 148 -12.72 8.28 4.45
CA LEU A 148 -12.04 9.58 4.44
C LEU A 148 -12.58 10.50 5.53
N ALA A 149 -13.91 10.63 5.63
CA ALA A 149 -14.57 11.49 6.63
C ALA A 149 -14.30 11.03 8.07
N VAL A 150 -14.27 9.73 8.32
CA VAL A 150 -14.00 9.14 9.65
C VAL A 150 -12.54 9.34 10.07
N LEU A 151 -11.61 9.26 9.11
CA LEU A 151 -10.18 9.45 9.39
C LEU A 151 -9.85 10.90 9.74
N SER A 152 -10.35 11.87 8.99
CA SER A 152 -10.16 13.29 9.25
C SER A 152 -11.06 14.14 8.34
N PRO A 153 -11.62 15.24 8.84
CA PRO A 153 -12.34 16.20 8.01
C PRO A 153 -11.43 16.90 6.97
N ASN A 154 -10.12 16.79 7.12
CA ASN A 154 -9.14 17.37 6.21
C ASN A 154 -8.65 16.38 5.14
N CYS A 155 -9.15 15.16 5.08
CA CYS A 155 -8.94 14.27 3.93
C CYS A 155 -9.58 14.90 2.68
N ASP A 156 -8.94 14.73 1.53
CA ASP A 156 -9.40 15.35 0.28
C ASP A 156 -9.58 14.29 -0.82
N ALA A 157 -10.82 13.88 -1.02
CA ALA A 157 -11.17 12.89 -2.03
C ALA A 157 -10.81 13.34 -3.46
N ALA A 158 -10.77 14.65 -3.74
CA ALA A 158 -10.42 15.15 -5.09
C ALA A 158 -8.99 14.77 -5.48
N LEU A 159 -8.06 14.67 -4.52
CA LEU A 159 -6.69 14.23 -4.78
C LEU A 159 -6.60 12.79 -5.30
N ALA A 160 -7.56 11.94 -4.97
CA ALA A 160 -7.60 10.57 -5.52
C ALA A 160 -8.01 10.54 -6.99
N LEU A 161 -8.73 11.55 -7.46
CA LEU A 161 -9.27 11.62 -8.83
C LEU A 161 -8.47 12.55 -9.74
N ASP A 162 -7.63 13.42 -9.19
CA ASP A 162 -6.87 14.40 -9.96
C ASP A 162 -5.96 13.73 -10.99
N GLY A 163 -6.15 14.05 -12.27
CA GLY A 163 -5.40 13.48 -13.38
C GLY A 163 -5.57 11.95 -13.56
N LEU A 164 -6.64 11.35 -13.03
CA LEU A 164 -6.89 9.91 -13.16
C LEU A 164 -6.91 9.48 -14.63
N GLY A 165 -6.13 8.45 -14.96
CA GLY A 165 -5.98 7.95 -16.33
C GLY A 165 -5.03 8.77 -17.23
N GLN A 166 -4.49 9.89 -16.74
CA GLN A 166 -3.51 10.74 -17.45
C GLN A 166 -2.15 10.75 -16.75
N THR A 167 -2.16 10.85 -15.43
CA THR A 167 -0.96 10.78 -14.59
C THR A 167 -1.04 9.53 -13.72
N TYR A 168 0.11 8.95 -13.41
CA TYR A 168 0.19 7.73 -12.60
C TYR A 168 1.07 7.98 -11.38
N GLU A 169 0.48 7.93 -10.19
CA GLU A 169 1.18 8.10 -8.92
C GLU A 169 2.23 7.00 -8.65
N ILE A 170 2.02 5.83 -9.24
CA ILE A 170 2.98 4.73 -9.18
C ILE A 170 4.35 5.08 -9.77
N LEU A 171 4.43 6.02 -10.71
CA LEU A 171 5.69 6.47 -11.32
C LEU A 171 6.54 7.30 -10.33
N ASP A 172 5.91 7.90 -9.34
CA ASP A 172 6.59 8.65 -8.27
C ASP A 172 7.06 7.73 -7.12
N ASN A 173 6.84 6.43 -7.23
CA ASN A 173 7.30 5.46 -6.24
C ASN A 173 8.82 5.26 -6.32
N ALA A 174 9.47 5.34 -5.16
CA ALA A 174 10.90 5.07 -5.05
C ALA A 174 11.15 3.58 -4.78
N LEU A 175 12.13 3.02 -5.48
CA LEU A 175 12.66 1.70 -5.18
C LEU A 175 13.68 1.81 -4.03
N LYS A 176 13.58 0.92 -3.05
CA LYS A 176 14.51 0.90 -1.92
C LYS A 176 15.82 0.21 -2.34
N PRO A 177 16.99 0.88 -2.21
CA PRO A 177 18.27 0.23 -2.46
C PRO A 177 18.63 -0.81 -1.38
N TYR A 178 18.06 -0.68 -0.17
CA TYR A 178 18.28 -1.62 0.94
C TYR A 178 16.96 -2.23 1.41
N PRO A 179 16.93 -3.51 1.81
CA PRO A 179 15.74 -4.23 2.22
C PRO A 179 15.32 -3.90 3.67
N CYS A 180 15.20 -2.61 3.99
CA CYS A 180 14.90 -2.13 5.34
C CYS A 180 14.06 -0.83 5.31
N GLY A 181 13.82 -0.24 6.47
CA GLY A 181 13.14 1.05 6.59
C GLY A 181 13.94 2.17 5.91
N ILE A 182 13.27 2.99 5.10
CA ILE A 182 13.92 4.05 4.31
C ILE A 182 14.66 5.08 5.21
N VAL A 183 14.20 5.25 6.42
CA VAL A 183 14.78 6.21 7.38
C VAL A 183 16.22 5.88 7.80
N ILE A 184 16.65 4.62 7.66
CA ILE A 184 18.01 4.21 7.99
C ILE A 184 18.95 4.14 6.78
N HIS A 185 18.45 4.33 5.55
CA HIS A 185 19.30 4.29 4.34
C HIS A 185 20.45 5.30 4.38
N PRO A 186 20.25 6.58 4.78
CA PRO A 186 21.37 7.52 4.90
C PRO A 186 22.44 7.07 5.89
N ALA A 187 22.04 6.40 6.98
CA ALA A 187 23.01 5.85 7.95
C ALA A 187 23.81 4.69 7.34
N ILE A 188 23.17 3.82 6.57
CA ILE A 188 23.86 2.74 5.85
C ILE A 188 24.86 3.30 4.86
N ASP A 189 24.45 4.29 4.03
CA ASP A 189 25.34 4.94 3.07
C ASP A 189 26.55 5.58 3.76
N ALA A 190 26.31 6.30 4.87
CA ALA A 190 27.39 6.92 5.64
C ALA A 190 28.36 5.87 6.23
N CYS A 191 27.84 4.79 6.81
CA CYS A 191 28.67 3.70 7.34
C CYS A 191 29.49 3.02 6.25
N MET A 192 28.90 2.77 5.07
CA MET A 192 29.59 2.18 3.93
C MET A 192 30.72 3.11 3.45
N ALA A 193 30.44 4.41 3.30
CA ALA A 193 31.45 5.38 2.87
C ALA A 193 32.61 5.51 3.87
N LEU A 194 32.34 5.48 5.17
CA LEU A 194 33.36 5.49 6.21
C LEU A 194 34.17 4.21 6.24
N ALA A 195 33.53 3.06 6.09
CA ALA A 195 34.22 1.77 6.09
C ALA A 195 35.28 1.66 4.96
N LEU A 196 35.03 2.29 3.81
CA LEU A 196 35.99 2.34 2.71
C LEU A 196 37.27 3.14 3.03
N GLN A 197 37.26 3.97 4.06
CA GLN A 197 38.40 4.79 4.50
C GLN A 197 39.26 4.08 5.56
N LEU A 198 38.80 2.96 6.08
CA LEU A 198 39.46 2.17 7.13
C LEU A 198 40.15 0.93 6.49
N LYS A 199 41.29 0.54 7.04
CA LYS A 199 41.98 -0.69 6.64
C LYS A 199 41.34 -1.93 7.24
N ASN A 200 40.99 -1.84 8.52
CA ASN A 200 40.28 -2.90 9.24
C ASN A 200 39.18 -2.29 10.13
N PRO A 201 37.97 -2.08 9.57
CA PRO A 201 36.86 -1.42 10.30
C PRO A 201 36.53 -2.07 11.66
N LEU A 202 36.67 -3.39 11.78
CA LEU A 202 36.37 -4.13 13.01
C LEU A 202 37.35 -3.83 14.15
N GLU A 203 38.57 -3.45 13.83
CA GLU A 203 39.64 -3.16 14.81
C GLU A 203 39.80 -1.65 15.04
N GLU A 204 39.54 -0.83 14.02
CA GLU A 204 39.81 0.60 14.06
C GLU A 204 38.63 1.42 14.62
N VAL A 205 37.39 0.88 14.63
CA VAL A 205 36.21 1.59 15.12
C VAL A 205 36.02 1.32 16.63
N ALA A 206 36.28 2.33 17.45
CA ALA A 206 36.06 2.25 18.91
C ALA A 206 34.60 2.58 19.30
N SER A 207 33.94 3.48 18.57
CA SER A 207 32.55 3.84 18.83
C SER A 207 31.89 4.39 17.56
N LEU A 208 30.56 4.32 17.50
CA LEU A 208 29.75 4.88 16.43
C LEU A 208 28.65 5.74 17.07
N SER A 209 28.53 6.98 16.66
CA SER A 209 27.48 7.90 17.08
C SER A 209 26.67 8.31 15.87
N LEU A 210 25.34 8.15 15.94
CA LEU A 210 24.41 8.52 14.89
C LEU A 210 23.51 9.67 15.39
N TRP A 211 23.59 10.81 14.71
CA TRP A 211 22.74 11.97 15.00
C TRP A 211 21.56 11.93 14.03
N VAL A 212 20.35 11.79 14.57
CA VAL A 212 19.11 11.74 13.81
C VAL A 212 18.18 12.85 14.25
N HIS A 213 17.28 13.27 13.38
CA HIS A 213 16.23 14.22 13.75
C HIS A 213 15.32 13.55 14.79
N GLY A 214 15.07 14.21 15.89
CA GLY A 214 14.05 13.80 16.86
C GLY A 214 12.65 14.07 16.30
N ASP A 215 11.73 13.13 16.53
CA ASP A 215 10.30 13.34 16.23
C ASP A 215 9.69 14.35 17.21
#